data_84e21a9210225e9e1e61f80c5733aaf3
#
_entry.id   84e21a9210225e9e1e61f80c5733aaf3
#
_cell.length_a   1.000
_cell.length_b   1.000
_cell.length_c   1.000
_cell.angle_alpha   90.00
_cell.angle_beta   90.00
_cell.angle_gamma   90.00
#
_symmetry.space_group_name_H-M   'P 1'
#
loop_
_entity.id
_entity.type
_entity.pdbx_description
1 polymer ?
#
loop_
_entity_poly.entity_id
_entity_poly.type
_entity_poly.pdbx_seq_one_letter_code
_entity_poly.pdbx_strand_id
1 'polypeptide(L)'
;MAINWHNLTAEEVISKLNSSRSGLSQEEARNRRHEHGPNELTEKGKRPAIMLFLRQFASPLIYILLAAALIEFFVMRKPTDASVILAVVFINAVIGFVQEGRAERAMEALKRLTVSQAKVLRNGSTVPSPASHLVPGDIVVLEAGDKIPADARLIEAASLSVDESILTGESVPVEKFTAAMEGEAAIADMGNMAHMGCAVVTGRPSGIAETAAATASVNISSNVYWFATPMAISTAMMASTTIPM
;
A
#
# COMPACT_ATOMS: atom_id res chain seq x y z
N MET A 1 4.77 3.87 23.33
CA MET A 1 5.10 5.11 22.61
C MET A 1 5.65 4.74 21.26
N ALA A 2 5.13 5.31 20.19
CA ALA A 2 5.72 5.12 18.85
C ALA A 2 7.12 5.80 18.82
N ILE A 3 8.08 5.16 18.20
CA ILE A 3 9.45 5.70 18.07
C ILE A 3 9.44 6.67 16.88
N ASN A 4 9.85 7.91 17.12
CA ASN A 4 10.05 8.89 16.04
C ASN A 4 11.43 8.68 15.41
N TRP A 5 11.48 7.86 14.38
CA TRP A 5 12.73 7.45 13.73
C TRP A 5 13.51 8.61 13.09
N HIS A 6 12.80 9.64 12.62
CA HIS A 6 13.40 10.85 12.04
C HIS A 6 14.19 11.68 13.07
N ASN A 7 13.91 11.51 14.37
CA ASN A 7 14.63 12.25 15.43
C ASN A 7 15.91 11.55 15.88
N LEU A 8 16.19 10.35 15.37
CA LEU A 8 17.36 9.57 15.75
C LEU A 8 18.50 9.74 14.74
N THR A 9 19.73 9.68 15.23
CA THR A 9 20.92 9.57 14.39
C THR A 9 20.99 8.19 13.73
N ALA A 10 21.78 8.06 12.66
CA ALA A 10 21.96 6.79 11.95
C ALA A 10 22.44 5.66 12.90
N GLU A 11 23.40 5.99 13.80
CA GLU A 11 23.95 5.04 14.76
C GLU A 11 22.91 4.59 15.80
N GLU A 12 22.09 5.50 16.29
CA GLU A 12 21.02 5.16 17.22
C GLU A 12 19.96 4.26 16.58
N VAL A 13 19.63 4.49 15.30
CA VAL A 13 18.69 3.65 14.55
C VAL A 13 19.25 2.24 14.39
N ILE A 14 20.50 2.09 13.94
CA ILE A 14 21.18 0.80 13.80
C ILE A 14 21.19 0.06 15.15
N SER A 15 21.54 0.75 16.23
CA SER A 15 21.57 0.19 17.58
C SER A 15 20.18 -0.25 18.04
N LYS A 16 19.15 0.60 17.89
CA LYS A 16 17.77 0.27 18.31
C LYS A 16 17.16 -0.88 17.53
N LEU A 17 17.53 -1.05 16.26
CA LEU A 17 17.08 -2.14 15.43
C LEU A 17 17.95 -3.42 15.60
N ASN A 18 18.94 -3.40 16.52
CA ASN A 18 19.90 -4.48 16.70
C ASN A 18 20.48 -4.94 15.34
N SER A 19 20.89 -3.98 14.52
CA SER A 19 21.49 -4.20 13.21
C SER A 19 22.98 -3.84 13.23
N SER A 20 23.63 -3.93 12.09
CA SER A 20 25.03 -3.52 11.92
C SER A 20 25.23 -2.86 10.55
N ARG A 21 26.31 -2.11 10.36
CA ARG A 21 26.66 -1.52 9.05
C ARG A 21 26.95 -2.54 7.96
N SER A 22 27.19 -3.81 8.32
CA SER A 22 27.27 -4.95 7.38
C SER A 22 25.94 -5.64 7.10
N GLY A 23 24.84 -5.10 7.66
CA GLY A 23 23.51 -5.67 7.59
C GLY A 23 23.29 -6.84 8.53
N LEU A 24 22.08 -7.41 8.49
CA LEU A 24 21.70 -8.60 9.26
C LEU A 24 22.33 -9.87 8.68
N SER A 25 22.43 -10.90 9.51
CA SER A 25 22.69 -12.24 9.00
C SER A 25 21.43 -12.81 8.31
N GLN A 26 21.63 -13.76 7.41
CA GLN A 26 20.52 -14.44 6.73
C GLN A 26 19.61 -15.21 7.71
N GLU A 27 20.19 -15.73 8.78
CA GLU A 27 19.46 -16.45 9.82
C GLU A 27 18.61 -15.49 10.65
N GLU A 28 19.18 -14.38 11.09
CA GLU A 28 18.48 -13.35 11.85
C GLU A 28 17.33 -12.76 11.03
N ALA A 29 17.54 -12.49 9.74
CA ALA A 29 16.49 -12.01 8.84
C ALA A 29 15.33 -13.01 8.71
N ARG A 30 15.61 -14.33 8.71
CA ARG A 30 14.57 -15.35 8.72
C ARG A 30 13.77 -15.34 10.01
N ASN A 31 14.46 -15.26 11.16
CA ASN A 31 13.85 -15.25 12.49
C ASN A 31 12.91 -14.03 12.61
N ARG A 32 13.39 -12.84 12.25
CA ARG A 32 12.57 -11.61 12.26
C ARG A 32 11.38 -11.68 11.33
N ARG A 33 11.52 -12.35 10.17
CA ARG A 33 10.39 -12.55 9.26
C ARG A 33 9.31 -13.45 9.85
N HIS A 34 9.68 -14.44 10.66
CA HIS A 34 8.70 -15.25 11.40
C HIS A 34 7.99 -14.45 12.48
N GLU A 35 8.69 -13.52 13.12
CA GLU A 35 8.17 -12.68 14.19
C GLU A 35 7.30 -11.54 13.67
N HIS A 36 7.76 -10.80 12.67
CA HIS A 36 7.10 -9.59 12.16
C HIS A 36 6.19 -9.84 10.94
N GLY A 37 6.30 -11.00 10.31
CA GLY A 37 5.56 -11.30 9.08
C GLY A 37 6.18 -10.68 7.81
N PRO A 38 5.53 -10.81 6.65
CA PRO A 38 5.98 -10.24 5.38
C PRO A 38 5.77 -8.72 5.35
N ASN A 39 6.69 -8.01 4.67
CA ASN A 39 6.55 -6.59 4.37
C ASN A 39 5.56 -6.38 3.22
N GLU A 40 4.29 -6.47 3.53
CA GLU A 40 3.18 -6.29 2.60
C GLU A 40 2.14 -5.36 3.24
N LEU A 41 1.59 -4.46 2.45
CA LEU A 41 0.45 -3.68 2.89
C LEU A 41 -0.71 -4.65 3.16
N THR A 42 -1.33 -4.54 4.33
CA THR A 42 -2.46 -5.38 4.71
C THR A 42 -3.58 -5.19 3.69
N GLU A 43 -3.69 -6.12 2.74
CA GLU A 43 -4.81 -6.13 1.82
C GLU A 43 -6.09 -6.43 2.61
N LYS A 44 -7.16 -5.70 2.29
CA LYS A 44 -8.49 -6.07 2.78
C LYS A 44 -8.74 -7.51 2.37
N GLY A 45 -9.00 -8.37 3.33
CA GLY A 45 -9.18 -9.80 3.14
C GLY A 45 -10.07 -10.11 1.93
N LYS A 46 -9.78 -11.18 1.20
CA LYS A 46 -10.56 -11.61 0.04
C LYS A 46 -12.02 -11.71 0.44
N ARG A 47 -12.89 -11.07 -0.33
CA ARG A 47 -14.32 -11.13 -0.08
C ARG A 47 -14.79 -12.57 -0.26
N PRO A 48 -15.60 -13.10 0.64
CA PRO A 48 -16.13 -14.46 0.47
C PRO A 48 -16.95 -14.54 -0.83
N ALA A 49 -16.84 -15.66 -1.53
CA ALA A 49 -17.50 -15.87 -2.82
C ALA A 49 -19.01 -15.62 -2.77
N ILE A 50 -19.65 -15.93 -1.64
CA ILE A 50 -21.08 -15.67 -1.44
C ILE A 50 -21.39 -14.16 -1.47
N MET A 51 -20.50 -13.31 -0.96
CA MET A 51 -20.68 -11.86 -0.99
C MET A 51 -20.55 -11.32 -2.41
N LEU A 52 -19.62 -11.87 -3.21
CA LEU A 52 -19.50 -11.54 -4.64
C LEU A 52 -20.81 -11.90 -5.38
N PHE A 53 -21.35 -13.09 -5.13
CA PHE A 53 -22.59 -13.52 -5.74
C PHE A 53 -23.79 -12.65 -5.34
N LEU A 54 -23.96 -12.36 -4.05
CA LEU A 54 -25.05 -11.51 -3.56
C LEU A 54 -24.94 -10.07 -4.12
N ARG A 55 -23.75 -9.58 -4.36
CA ARG A 55 -23.52 -8.26 -4.94
C ARG A 55 -24.06 -8.15 -6.37
N GLN A 56 -24.17 -9.25 -7.11
CA GLN A 56 -24.78 -9.25 -8.45
C GLN A 56 -26.24 -8.78 -8.40
N PHE A 57 -26.93 -9.01 -7.29
CA PHE A 57 -28.33 -8.57 -7.10
C PHE A 57 -28.45 -7.08 -6.71
N ALA A 58 -27.36 -6.40 -6.40
CA ALA A 58 -27.33 -4.98 -6.03
C ALA A 58 -27.29 -4.02 -7.23
N SER A 59 -27.86 -4.42 -8.37
CA SER A 59 -27.96 -3.59 -9.58
C SER A 59 -29.36 -2.98 -9.69
N PRO A 60 -29.47 -1.67 -10.05
CA PRO A 60 -30.77 -1.03 -10.27
C PRO A 60 -31.64 -1.76 -11.30
N LEU A 61 -31.04 -2.31 -12.35
CA LEU A 61 -31.73 -3.10 -13.36
C LEU A 61 -32.37 -4.36 -12.76
N ILE A 62 -31.65 -5.06 -11.88
CA ILE A 62 -32.17 -6.28 -11.24
C ILE A 62 -33.30 -5.93 -10.30
N TYR A 63 -33.26 -4.82 -9.59
CA TYR A 63 -34.38 -4.38 -8.75
C TYR A 63 -35.65 -4.12 -9.57
N ILE A 64 -35.53 -3.52 -10.76
CA ILE A 64 -36.65 -3.30 -11.68
C ILE A 64 -37.22 -4.65 -12.15
N LEU A 65 -36.36 -5.62 -12.52
CA LEU A 65 -36.78 -6.94 -12.95
C LEU A 65 -37.46 -7.73 -11.81
N LEU A 66 -36.92 -7.63 -10.60
CA LEU A 66 -37.54 -8.25 -9.43
C LEU A 66 -38.91 -7.64 -9.11
N ALA A 67 -39.05 -6.33 -9.22
CA ALA A 67 -40.33 -5.64 -9.07
C ALA A 67 -41.31 -6.08 -10.15
N ALA A 68 -40.91 -6.20 -11.40
CA ALA A 68 -41.72 -6.73 -12.48
C ALA A 68 -42.16 -8.17 -12.21
N ALA A 69 -41.25 -9.05 -11.78
CA ALA A 69 -41.58 -10.44 -11.43
C ALA A 69 -42.61 -10.53 -10.27
N LEU A 70 -42.49 -9.65 -9.26
CA LEU A 70 -43.46 -9.55 -8.18
C LEU A 70 -44.87 -9.12 -8.67
N ILE A 71 -44.93 -8.13 -9.56
CA ILE A 71 -46.18 -7.66 -10.17
C ILE A 71 -46.81 -8.77 -10.98
N GLU A 72 -46.06 -9.47 -11.84
CA GLU A 72 -46.56 -10.60 -12.63
C GLU A 72 -47.10 -11.73 -11.74
N PHE A 73 -46.39 -12.05 -10.64
CA PHE A 73 -46.77 -13.10 -9.73
C PHE A 73 -48.04 -12.77 -8.91
N PHE A 74 -48.07 -11.60 -8.25
CA PHE A 74 -49.11 -11.25 -7.30
C PHE A 74 -50.32 -10.52 -7.92
N VAL A 75 -50.08 -9.64 -8.88
CA VAL A 75 -51.14 -8.80 -9.48
C VAL A 75 -51.73 -9.47 -10.71
N MET A 76 -50.86 -9.88 -11.64
CA MET A 76 -51.31 -10.49 -12.90
C MET A 76 -51.65 -11.99 -12.74
N ARG A 77 -51.26 -12.61 -11.61
CA ARG A 77 -51.43 -14.02 -11.32
C ARG A 77 -50.90 -14.96 -12.41
N LYS A 78 -49.79 -14.57 -13.01
CA LYS A 78 -49.08 -15.31 -14.07
C LYS A 78 -47.74 -15.85 -13.56
N PRO A 79 -47.72 -16.96 -12.81
CA PRO A 79 -46.50 -17.50 -12.22
C PRO A 79 -45.49 -17.98 -13.28
N THR A 80 -45.93 -18.36 -14.46
CA THR A 80 -45.06 -18.75 -15.56
C THR A 80 -44.19 -17.58 -16.05
N ASP A 81 -44.82 -16.41 -16.25
CA ASP A 81 -44.07 -15.21 -16.75
C ASP A 81 -43.12 -14.69 -15.68
N ALA A 82 -43.55 -14.69 -14.41
CA ALA A 82 -42.68 -14.37 -13.28
C ALA A 82 -41.48 -15.31 -13.18
N SER A 83 -41.67 -16.61 -13.40
CA SER A 83 -40.58 -17.59 -13.34
C SER A 83 -39.55 -17.40 -14.45
N VAL A 84 -39.98 -16.99 -15.65
CA VAL A 84 -39.05 -16.65 -16.75
C VAL A 84 -38.20 -15.46 -16.39
N ILE A 85 -38.78 -14.38 -15.83
CA ILE A 85 -38.02 -13.20 -15.39
C ILE A 85 -36.99 -13.59 -14.32
N LEU A 86 -37.37 -14.38 -13.32
CA LEU A 86 -36.49 -14.85 -12.26
C LEU A 86 -35.35 -15.73 -12.80
N ALA A 87 -35.67 -16.61 -13.79
CA ALA A 87 -34.63 -17.41 -14.44
C ALA A 87 -33.56 -16.52 -15.17
N VAL A 88 -34.00 -15.48 -15.88
CA VAL A 88 -33.12 -14.55 -16.53
C VAL A 88 -32.27 -13.79 -15.51
N VAL A 89 -32.84 -13.33 -14.40
CA VAL A 89 -32.13 -12.68 -13.30
C VAL A 89 -31.06 -13.61 -12.72
N PHE A 90 -31.41 -14.87 -12.48
CA PHE A 90 -30.50 -15.88 -11.94
C PHE A 90 -29.34 -16.18 -12.90
N ILE A 91 -29.65 -16.39 -14.20
CA ILE A 91 -28.60 -16.60 -15.24
C ILE A 91 -27.66 -15.41 -15.29
N ASN A 92 -28.20 -14.19 -15.28
CA ASN A 92 -27.41 -12.97 -15.30
C ASN A 92 -26.49 -12.87 -14.05
N ALA A 93 -27.01 -13.22 -12.88
CA ALA A 93 -26.21 -13.24 -11.64
C ALA A 93 -25.06 -14.26 -11.71
N VAL A 94 -25.31 -15.46 -12.28
CA VAL A 94 -24.28 -16.48 -12.49
C VAL A 94 -23.21 -16.00 -13.46
N ILE A 95 -23.61 -15.40 -14.60
CA ILE A 95 -22.67 -14.87 -15.59
C ILE A 95 -21.81 -13.76 -14.96
N GLY A 96 -22.42 -12.81 -14.26
CA GLY A 96 -21.72 -11.70 -13.58
C GLY A 96 -20.74 -12.22 -12.54
N PHE A 97 -21.13 -13.20 -11.73
CA PHE A 97 -20.24 -13.83 -10.75
C PHE A 97 -19.02 -14.49 -11.40
N VAL A 98 -19.20 -15.21 -12.50
CA VAL A 98 -18.09 -15.85 -13.23
C VAL A 98 -17.16 -14.80 -13.84
N GLN A 99 -17.71 -13.74 -14.43
CA GLN A 99 -16.91 -12.65 -15.04
C GLN A 99 -16.11 -11.91 -13.98
N GLU A 100 -16.72 -11.52 -12.86
CA GLU A 100 -16.04 -10.83 -11.77
C GLU A 100 -14.93 -11.70 -11.17
N GLY A 101 -15.19 -12.98 -10.94
CA GLY A 101 -14.19 -13.92 -10.44
C GLY A 101 -13.01 -14.14 -11.41
N ARG A 102 -13.25 -14.07 -12.73
CA ARG A 102 -12.14 -14.11 -13.72
C ARG A 102 -11.33 -12.82 -13.70
N ALA A 103 -12.00 -11.66 -13.61
CA ALA A 103 -11.33 -10.37 -13.55
C ALA A 103 -10.46 -10.24 -12.29
N GLU A 104 -10.96 -10.69 -11.13
CA GLU A 104 -10.22 -10.69 -9.87
C GLU A 104 -8.96 -11.57 -9.95
N ARG A 105 -9.07 -12.78 -10.52
CA ARG A 105 -7.92 -13.67 -10.74
C ARG A 105 -6.89 -13.08 -11.71
N ALA A 106 -7.33 -12.43 -12.78
CA ALA A 106 -6.44 -11.77 -13.73
C ALA A 106 -5.68 -10.61 -13.06
N MET A 107 -6.36 -9.81 -12.24
CA MET A 107 -5.75 -8.74 -11.45
C MET A 107 -4.73 -9.29 -10.45
N GLU A 108 -5.06 -10.39 -9.76
CA GLU A 108 -4.14 -11.06 -8.82
C GLU A 108 -2.89 -11.60 -9.55
N ALA A 109 -3.07 -12.16 -10.74
CA ALA A 109 -1.94 -12.63 -11.56
C ALA A 109 -1.02 -11.47 -11.98
N LEU A 110 -1.58 -10.32 -12.39
CA LEU A 110 -0.79 -9.12 -12.70
C LEU A 110 -0.02 -8.59 -11.47
N LYS A 111 -0.65 -8.55 -10.31
CA LYS A 111 0.01 -8.16 -9.05
C LYS A 111 1.21 -9.06 -8.75
N ARG A 112 1.10 -10.37 -8.96
CA ARG A 112 2.20 -11.32 -8.74
C ARG A 112 3.37 -11.12 -9.69
N LEU A 113 3.14 -10.64 -10.90
CA LEU A 113 4.21 -10.33 -11.86
C LEU A 113 5.01 -9.07 -11.47
N THR A 114 4.43 -8.20 -10.65
CA THR A 114 5.04 -6.94 -10.19
C THR A 114 5.69 -7.12 -8.81
N VAL A 115 6.36 -8.25 -8.55
CA VAL A 115 7.13 -8.43 -7.32
C VAL A 115 8.29 -7.44 -7.33
N SER A 116 8.20 -6.42 -6.48
CA SER A 116 9.28 -5.45 -6.31
C SER A 116 10.49 -6.16 -5.72
N GLN A 117 11.65 -6.05 -6.37
CA GLN A 117 12.93 -6.54 -5.87
C GLN A 117 13.63 -5.40 -5.11
N ALA A 118 14.25 -5.74 -4.01
CA ALA A 118 15.08 -4.84 -3.23
C ALA A 118 16.52 -5.35 -3.20
N LYS A 119 17.48 -4.44 -3.20
CA LYS A 119 18.89 -4.75 -2.98
C LYS A 119 19.16 -4.62 -1.49
N VAL A 120 19.44 -5.70 -0.82
CA VAL A 120 19.59 -5.76 0.64
C VAL A 120 21.02 -6.11 1.01
N LEU A 121 21.63 -5.35 1.89
CA LEU A 121 22.95 -5.64 2.45
C LEU A 121 22.78 -6.64 3.60
N ARG A 122 23.29 -7.85 3.42
CA ARG A 122 23.31 -8.90 4.44
C ARG A 122 24.68 -9.56 4.49
N ASN A 123 25.21 -9.80 5.69
CA ASN A 123 26.56 -10.34 5.88
C ASN A 123 27.63 -9.60 5.08
N GLY A 124 27.52 -8.26 4.94
CA GLY A 124 28.47 -7.45 4.18
C GLY A 124 28.40 -7.56 2.67
N SER A 125 27.39 -8.25 2.13
CA SER A 125 27.19 -8.41 0.68
C SER A 125 25.80 -7.98 0.27
N THR A 126 25.71 -7.25 -0.84
CA THR A 126 24.40 -6.84 -1.42
C THR A 126 23.80 -8.01 -2.18
N VAL A 127 22.61 -8.42 -1.78
CA VAL A 127 21.85 -9.52 -2.38
C VAL A 127 20.46 -9.06 -2.81
N PRO A 128 19.98 -9.50 -3.99
CA PRO A 128 18.59 -9.22 -4.36
C PRO A 128 17.63 -10.03 -3.49
N SER A 129 16.58 -9.38 -3.04
CA SER A 129 15.53 -10.01 -2.21
C SER A 129 14.17 -9.45 -2.60
N PRO A 130 13.12 -10.27 -2.62
CA PRO A 130 11.76 -9.74 -2.76
C PRO A 130 11.47 -8.70 -1.66
N ALA A 131 10.83 -7.59 -2.01
CA ALA A 131 10.48 -6.54 -1.04
C ALA A 131 9.64 -7.07 0.13
N SER A 132 8.78 -8.07 -0.12
CA SER A 132 8.00 -8.74 0.93
C SER A 132 8.84 -9.55 1.94
N HIS A 133 10.12 -9.76 1.65
CA HIS A 133 11.05 -10.46 2.55
C HIS A 133 11.90 -9.52 3.41
N LEU A 134 11.70 -8.21 3.27
CA LEU A 134 12.34 -7.22 4.12
C LEU A 134 11.83 -7.33 5.56
N VAL A 135 12.73 -7.12 6.49
CA VAL A 135 12.45 -7.16 7.94
C VAL A 135 13.03 -5.93 8.62
N PRO A 136 12.50 -5.52 9.79
CA PRO A 136 13.09 -4.46 10.58
C PRO A 136 14.56 -4.75 10.88
N GLY A 137 15.45 -3.78 10.57
CA GLY A 137 16.90 -3.91 10.71
C GLY A 137 17.64 -4.32 9.44
N ASP A 138 16.94 -4.64 8.32
CA ASP A 138 17.59 -4.79 7.03
C ASP A 138 18.14 -3.44 6.54
N ILE A 139 19.30 -3.46 5.89
CA ILE A 139 19.84 -2.32 5.16
C ILE A 139 19.51 -2.48 3.67
N VAL A 140 18.80 -1.51 3.13
CA VAL A 140 18.41 -1.48 1.71
C VAL A 140 19.29 -0.50 0.96
N VAL A 141 19.81 -0.93 -0.16
CA VAL A 141 20.59 -0.10 -1.08
C VAL A 141 19.63 0.45 -2.14
N LEU A 142 19.60 1.78 -2.27
CA LEU A 142 18.73 2.50 -3.19
C LEU A 142 19.56 3.16 -4.30
N GLU A 143 19.15 2.96 -5.55
CA GLU A 143 19.77 3.56 -6.72
C GLU A 143 18.73 4.36 -7.52
N ALA A 144 19.20 5.26 -8.38
CA ALA A 144 18.33 6.03 -9.27
C ALA A 144 17.47 5.08 -10.15
N GLY A 145 16.17 5.31 -10.17
CA GLY A 145 15.18 4.48 -10.85
C GLY A 145 14.55 3.39 -9.96
N ASP A 146 15.09 3.12 -8.78
CA ASP A 146 14.51 2.15 -7.86
C ASP A 146 13.23 2.72 -7.20
N LYS A 147 12.26 1.84 -6.94
CA LYS A 147 11.15 2.14 -6.02
C LYS A 147 11.55 1.76 -4.61
N ILE A 148 11.27 2.64 -3.67
CA ILE A 148 11.51 2.42 -2.25
C ILE A 148 10.63 1.27 -1.77
N PRO A 149 11.21 0.15 -1.32
CA PRO A 149 10.48 -1.09 -1.06
C PRO A 149 9.82 -1.15 0.33
N ALA A 150 10.23 -0.26 1.24
CA ALA A 150 9.75 -0.19 2.61
C ALA A 150 10.01 1.20 3.19
N ASP A 151 9.26 1.60 4.22
CA ASP A 151 9.60 2.81 4.97
C ASP A 151 10.95 2.63 5.66
N ALA A 152 11.83 3.60 5.48
CA ALA A 152 13.20 3.46 5.93
C ALA A 152 13.79 4.78 6.42
N ARG A 153 14.69 4.69 7.41
CA ARG A 153 15.52 5.80 7.87
C ARG A 153 16.83 5.79 7.08
N LEU A 154 17.16 6.91 6.46
CA LEU A 154 18.38 7.05 5.68
C LEU A 154 19.59 7.12 6.61
N ILE A 155 20.55 6.24 6.40
CA ILE A 155 21.81 6.20 7.16
C ILE A 155 22.97 6.77 6.36
N GLU A 156 22.90 6.70 5.02
CA GLU A 156 23.82 7.32 4.08
C GLU A 156 23.03 7.90 2.91
N ALA A 157 23.39 9.08 2.42
CA ALA A 157 22.76 9.74 1.29
C ALA A 157 23.80 10.57 0.53
N ALA A 158 24.08 10.20 -0.72
CA ALA A 158 24.96 10.94 -1.61
C ALA A 158 24.12 11.53 -2.76
N SER A 159 23.73 12.81 -2.62
CA SER A 159 22.89 13.53 -3.59
C SER A 159 21.61 12.75 -3.93
N LEU A 160 20.98 12.17 -2.91
CA LEU A 160 19.74 11.39 -3.05
C LEU A 160 18.56 12.35 -3.18
N SER A 161 17.80 12.24 -4.26
CA SER A 161 16.48 12.88 -4.37
C SER A 161 15.40 11.85 -4.68
N VAL A 162 14.24 12.07 -4.11
CA VAL A 162 13.11 11.16 -4.15
C VAL A 162 11.88 11.89 -4.66
N ASP A 163 11.18 11.30 -5.61
CA ASP A 163 9.85 11.73 -6.01
C ASP A 163 8.83 11.20 -5.00
N GLU A 164 8.26 12.13 -4.23
CA GLU A 164 7.26 11.86 -3.19
C GLU A 164 5.84 12.27 -3.63
N SER A 165 5.62 12.43 -4.92
CA SER A 165 4.31 12.82 -5.49
C SER A 165 3.15 11.91 -5.06
N ILE A 166 3.43 10.65 -4.78
CA ILE A 166 2.44 9.71 -4.25
C ILE A 166 1.93 10.10 -2.84
N LEU A 167 2.72 10.84 -2.07
CA LEU A 167 2.37 11.29 -0.72
C LEU A 167 1.86 12.73 -0.70
N THR A 168 2.54 13.61 -1.42
CA THR A 168 2.29 15.06 -1.39
C THR A 168 1.37 15.55 -2.52
N GLY A 169 1.33 14.81 -3.63
CA GLY A 169 0.70 15.26 -4.88
C GLY A 169 1.58 16.21 -5.70
N GLU A 170 2.76 16.57 -5.21
CA GLU A 170 3.70 17.46 -5.89
C GLU A 170 4.76 16.64 -6.63
N SER A 171 5.00 16.97 -7.91
CA SER A 171 5.94 16.22 -8.78
C SER A 171 7.38 16.76 -8.71
N VAL A 172 7.71 17.56 -7.71
CA VAL A 172 9.08 18.09 -7.52
C VAL A 172 9.86 17.11 -6.63
N PRO A 173 10.98 16.55 -7.11
CA PRO A 173 11.82 15.68 -6.30
C PRO A 173 12.37 16.40 -5.07
N VAL A 174 12.32 15.73 -3.92
CA VAL A 174 12.81 16.24 -2.64
C VAL A 174 14.22 15.72 -2.38
N GLU A 175 15.14 16.61 -2.09
CA GLU A 175 16.50 16.23 -1.69
C GLU A 175 16.48 15.65 -0.27
N LYS A 176 17.16 14.51 -0.11
CA LYS A 176 17.19 13.75 1.15
C LYS A 176 18.55 13.90 1.84
N PHE A 177 18.52 13.85 3.17
CA PHE A 177 19.69 13.97 4.04
C PHE A 177 19.68 12.92 5.15
N THR A 178 20.76 12.83 5.93
CA THR A 178 20.91 11.81 7.00
C THR A 178 20.88 12.38 8.42
N ALA A 179 20.97 13.71 8.57
CA ALA A 179 20.96 14.35 9.88
C ALA A 179 19.65 14.05 10.64
N ALA A 180 19.75 13.90 11.95
CA ALA A 180 18.56 13.78 12.81
C ALA A 180 17.76 15.09 12.74
N MET A 181 16.42 14.96 12.78
CA MET A 181 15.50 16.10 12.84
C MET A 181 15.01 16.28 14.27
N GLU A 182 14.62 17.48 14.64
CA GLU A 182 14.05 17.76 15.97
C GLU A 182 12.54 17.99 15.87
N GLY A 183 11.81 17.50 16.87
CA GLY A 183 10.38 17.73 17.02
C GLY A 183 9.50 16.78 16.21
N GLU A 184 8.23 17.17 16.07
CA GLU A 184 7.26 16.47 15.24
C GLU A 184 7.30 17.04 13.81
N ALA A 185 7.34 16.17 12.81
CA ALA A 185 7.31 16.53 11.41
C ALA A 185 6.18 15.80 10.69
N ALA A 186 5.57 16.45 9.71
CA ALA A 186 4.65 15.75 8.81
C ALA A 186 5.45 14.76 7.95
N ILE A 187 4.80 13.69 7.49
CA ILE A 187 5.46 12.63 6.71
C ILE A 187 6.19 13.23 5.49
N ALA A 188 5.59 14.22 4.83
CA ALA A 188 6.16 14.90 3.67
C ALA A 188 7.40 15.73 3.99
N ASP A 189 7.55 16.17 5.25
CA ASP A 189 8.67 17.04 5.69
C ASP A 189 9.85 16.24 6.24
N MET A 190 9.70 14.90 6.38
CA MET A 190 10.74 14.03 6.89
C MET A 190 11.85 13.80 5.85
N GLY A 191 12.74 14.78 5.67
CA GLY A 191 13.82 14.72 4.67
C GLY A 191 14.85 13.63 4.90
N ASN A 192 14.90 13.03 6.09
CA ASN A 192 15.80 11.93 6.44
C ASN A 192 15.12 10.55 6.46
N MET A 193 13.88 10.48 5.98
CA MET A 193 13.14 9.24 5.80
C MET A 193 12.89 8.99 4.31
N ALA A 194 12.78 7.72 3.95
CA ALA A 194 12.38 7.26 2.62
C ALA A 194 11.10 6.43 2.78
N HIS A 195 10.06 6.80 2.04
CA HIS A 195 8.73 6.20 2.20
C HIS A 195 8.42 5.18 1.11
N MET A 196 7.81 4.08 1.50
CA MET A 196 7.43 2.98 0.62
C MET A 196 6.58 3.47 -0.58
N GLY A 197 6.97 3.04 -1.77
CA GLY A 197 6.25 3.36 -3.01
C GLY A 197 6.76 4.60 -3.74
N CYS A 198 7.50 5.47 -3.08
CA CYS A 198 8.18 6.61 -3.70
C CYS A 198 9.30 6.14 -4.64
N ALA A 199 9.73 6.98 -5.58
CA ALA A 199 10.75 6.64 -6.55
C ALA A 199 12.03 7.45 -6.34
N VAL A 200 13.18 6.80 -6.42
CA VAL A 200 14.49 7.47 -6.39
C VAL A 200 14.75 8.10 -7.76
N VAL A 201 14.92 9.42 -7.79
CA VAL A 201 15.18 10.17 -9.03
C VAL A 201 16.66 10.30 -9.28
N THR A 202 17.43 10.70 -8.26
CA THR A 202 18.89 10.78 -8.31
C THR A 202 19.49 10.14 -7.06
N GLY A 203 20.65 9.56 -7.22
CA GLY A 203 21.47 8.95 -6.20
C GLY A 203 22.62 8.28 -6.93
N ARG A 204 23.86 8.53 -6.54
CA ARG A 204 25.00 7.86 -7.18
C ARG A 204 25.19 6.49 -6.55
N PRO A 205 25.33 5.43 -7.33
CA PRO A 205 26.04 4.26 -6.88
C PRO A 205 27.53 4.66 -6.83
N SER A 206 27.97 5.17 -5.71
CA SER A 206 29.41 5.29 -5.49
C SER A 206 29.92 3.91 -5.10
N GLY A 207 31.00 3.48 -5.74
CA GLY A 207 31.52 2.14 -5.59
C GLY A 207 31.66 1.77 -4.12
N ILE A 208 31.02 0.69 -3.75
CA ILE A 208 31.16 -0.14 -2.53
C ILE A 208 30.94 0.54 -1.15
N ALA A 209 31.00 1.88 -1.00
CA ALA A 209 30.95 2.50 0.33
C ALA A 209 29.97 3.67 0.50
N GLU A 210 29.35 4.23 -0.53
CA GLU A 210 28.64 5.51 -0.42
C GLU A 210 27.24 5.51 -1.07
N THR A 211 26.56 4.41 -1.10
CA THR A 211 25.19 4.34 -1.62
C THR A 211 24.20 4.71 -0.53
N ALA A 212 23.17 5.45 -0.87
CA ALA A 212 22.09 5.73 0.05
C ALA A 212 21.54 4.41 0.59
N ALA A 213 21.79 4.14 1.85
CA ALA A 213 21.35 2.94 2.51
C ALA A 213 20.24 3.28 3.50
N ALA A 214 19.16 2.58 3.43
CA ALA A 214 18.03 2.77 4.31
C ALA A 214 17.89 1.59 5.27
N THR A 215 17.67 1.86 6.52
CA THR A 215 17.42 0.82 7.52
C THR A 215 15.93 0.54 7.61
N ALA A 216 15.61 -0.71 7.47
CA ALA A 216 14.32 -1.30 7.28
C ALA A 216 13.13 -0.77 8.08
N SER A 217 12.07 -1.00 7.43
CA SER A 217 10.68 -0.80 7.79
C SER A 217 10.38 -1.06 9.26
N VAL A 218 9.96 -0.04 9.88
CA VAL A 218 9.07 -0.18 11.03
C VAL A 218 7.71 -0.55 10.45
N ASN A 219 7.23 -1.72 10.84
CA ASN A 219 5.83 -2.07 10.59
C ASN A 219 4.96 -1.05 11.35
N ILE A 220 4.54 0.03 10.69
CA ILE A 220 3.62 1.04 11.22
C ILE A 220 2.18 0.45 11.26
N SER A 221 2.02 -0.87 11.08
CA SER A 221 0.71 -1.51 11.00
C SER A 221 -0.06 -1.55 12.30
N SER A 222 0.46 -1.04 13.42
CA SER A 222 -0.27 -1.15 14.67
C SER A 222 -0.92 0.13 15.20
N ASN A 223 -0.71 1.34 14.66
CA ASN A 223 -1.41 2.53 15.18
C ASN A 223 -1.48 3.75 14.26
N VAL A 224 -1.45 3.63 12.95
CA VAL A 224 -1.90 4.71 12.08
C VAL A 224 -3.31 4.38 11.59
N TYR A 225 -4.30 4.83 12.34
CA TYR A 225 -5.66 4.96 11.84
C TYR A 225 -5.64 5.99 10.71
N TRP A 226 -5.48 5.55 9.49
CA TRP A 226 -5.87 6.32 8.32
C TRP A 226 -7.38 6.38 8.30
N PHE A 227 -7.96 7.43 8.90
CA PHE A 227 -9.29 7.85 8.56
C PHE A 227 -9.26 8.48 7.17
N ALA A 228 -9.14 7.66 6.14
CA ALA A 228 -9.64 8.00 4.83
C ALA A 228 -11.17 7.81 4.88
N THR A 229 -11.88 8.75 5.47
CA THR A 229 -13.31 8.93 5.23
C THR A 229 -13.46 9.75 3.96
N PRO A 230 -13.95 9.16 2.83
CA PRO A 230 -14.23 9.92 1.62
C PRO A 230 -15.53 10.73 1.70
N MET A 231 -15.93 11.20 2.89
CA MET A 231 -17.22 11.88 3.10
C MET A 231 -17.16 13.26 3.80
N ALA A 232 -15.97 13.80 4.08
CA ALA A 232 -15.89 15.11 4.75
C ALA A 232 -15.60 16.30 3.83
N ILE A 233 -15.42 16.10 2.52
CA ILE A 233 -15.15 17.21 1.59
C ILE A 233 -16.42 17.77 0.94
N SER A 234 -17.55 17.07 1.01
CA SER A 234 -18.79 17.54 0.36
C SER A 234 -19.65 18.48 1.20
N THR A 235 -19.40 18.63 2.51
CA THR A 235 -20.27 19.45 3.37
C THR A 235 -19.68 20.81 3.74
N ALA A 236 -18.38 21.03 3.52
CA ALA A 236 -17.73 22.31 3.81
C ALA A 236 -17.80 23.32 2.64
N MET A 237 -18.22 22.90 1.45
CA MET A 237 -18.25 23.77 0.25
C MET A 237 -19.62 24.38 -0.04
N MET A 238 -20.65 24.11 0.78
CA MET A 238 -22.00 24.71 0.63
C MET A 238 -22.36 25.75 1.70
N ALA A 239 -21.44 26.15 2.58
CA ALA A 239 -21.75 27.12 3.64
C ALA A 239 -21.13 28.51 3.46
N SER A 240 -20.63 28.85 2.29
CA SER A 240 -19.99 30.16 2.06
C SER A 240 -20.49 30.88 0.80
N THR A 241 -21.80 30.90 0.57
CA THR A 241 -22.37 31.81 -0.41
C THR A 241 -23.61 32.47 0.17
N THR A 242 -23.39 33.39 1.10
CA THR A 242 -24.38 34.40 1.46
C THR A 242 -23.73 35.75 1.20
N ILE A 243 -24.02 36.32 0.06
CA ILE A 243 -23.69 37.71 -0.30
C ILE A 243 -24.75 38.59 0.40
N PRO A 244 -24.39 39.59 1.21
CA PRO A 244 -25.34 40.60 1.68
C PRO A 244 -25.54 41.66 0.59
N MET A 245 -26.79 42.02 0.38
CA MET A 245 -27.19 43.27 -0.29
C MET A 245 -26.75 44.49 0.52
#